data_80f6c57bbd66285a2db7f9dd1bb49ad7
#
_entry.id   80f6c57bbd66285a2db7f9dd1bb49ad7
#
_cell.length_a   1.000
_cell.length_b   1.000
_cell.length_c   1.000
_cell.angle_alpha   90.00
_cell.angle_beta   90.00
_cell.angle_gamma   90.00
#
_symmetry.space_group_name_H-M   'P 1'
#
loop_
_entity.id
_entity.type
_entity.pdbx_description
1 polymer ?
#
loop_
_entity_poly.entity_id
_entity_poly.type
_entity_poly.pdbx_seq_one_letter_code
_entity_poly.pdbx_strand_id
1 'polypeptide(L)'
;GFRIIYEYVDDINEELISRKKIAQIRSRHQYLLRAKNVLTVATADKLYKEAKSNNKKTRIVQISNGAECDKFVPESVTEDQVYRQWLKEDMLHVGYYGALAAWVDYDLLKRLADNEKIQLILIGIEHDDSLKKSELLDYKNVKYFGKKPYESLAGYVHFWDVCIIPFLINDITKATSPVKLFEYMAMEKPVVSTALPECLKYTAVKIAQNVQEFVSLVEECKDDCKDEKRKELLKKCAWENDWSVKAAELKAYMGEWEKNER
;
A
#
# COMPACT_ATOMS: atom_id res chain seq x y z
N GLY A 1 -31.24 -5.19 -19.06
CA GLY A 1 -29.84 -5.38 -19.48
C GLY A 1 -28.97 -5.72 -18.29
N PHE A 2 -27.76 -6.23 -18.51
CA PHE A 2 -26.80 -6.49 -17.43
C PHE A 2 -26.20 -5.14 -16.97
N ARG A 3 -25.98 -5.00 -15.64
CA ARG A 3 -25.19 -3.95 -15.03
C ARG A 3 -23.78 -4.50 -14.75
N ILE A 4 -22.78 -3.67 -14.97
CA ILE A 4 -21.36 -4.04 -14.83
C ILE A 4 -20.75 -3.09 -13.81
N ILE A 5 -19.99 -3.65 -12.87
CA ILE A 5 -19.07 -2.90 -12.01
C ILE A 5 -17.69 -3.08 -12.63
N TYR A 6 -17.04 -1.96 -12.91
CA TYR A 6 -15.67 -1.93 -13.41
C TYR A 6 -14.77 -1.31 -12.37
N GLU A 7 -13.89 -2.13 -11.77
CA GLU A 7 -12.89 -1.66 -10.82
C GLU A 7 -11.64 -1.21 -11.57
N TYR A 8 -11.32 0.08 -11.44
CA TYR A 8 -10.12 0.71 -12.00
C TYR A 8 -9.11 0.88 -10.86
N VAL A 9 -8.24 -0.12 -10.67
CA VAL A 9 -7.39 -0.28 -9.49
C VAL A 9 -5.94 0.18 -9.71
N ASP A 10 -5.45 0.11 -10.96
CA ASP A 10 -4.07 0.45 -11.32
C ASP A 10 -4.01 1.21 -12.65
N ASP A 11 -2.94 1.98 -12.86
CA ASP A 11 -2.65 2.66 -14.12
C ASP A 11 -2.41 1.65 -15.26
N ILE A 12 -2.93 1.95 -16.45
CA ILE A 12 -2.77 1.10 -17.63
C ILE A 12 -1.55 1.58 -18.43
N ASN A 13 -0.37 1.17 -18.00
CA ASN A 13 0.88 1.53 -18.64
C ASN A 13 1.74 0.31 -19.03
N GLU A 14 2.84 0.57 -19.77
CA GLU A 14 3.69 -0.47 -20.34
C GLU A 14 4.65 -1.11 -19.32
N GLU A 15 4.82 -0.51 -18.16
CA GLU A 15 5.66 -1.07 -17.08
C GLU A 15 4.91 -2.14 -16.30
N LEU A 16 3.57 -1.99 -16.18
CA LEU A 16 2.71 -2.97 -15.49
C LEU A 16 2.14 -4.02 -16.44
N ILE A 17 1.98 -3.68 -17.72
CA ILE A 17 1.28 -4.51 -18.71
C ILE A 17 2.17 -4.78 -19.91
N SER A 18 2.26 -6.03 -20.32
CA SER A 18 2.99 -6.43 -21.52
C SER A 18 2.56 -5.60 -22.75
N ARG A 19 3.53 -5.08 -23.51
CA ARG A 19 3.32 -4.29 -24.75
C ARG A 19 2.37 -4.96 -25.75
N LYS A 20 2.37 -6.28 -25.82
CA LYS A 20 1.48 -7.02 -26.73
C LYS A 20 0.00 -6.94 -26.34
N LYS A 21 -0.31 -6.72 -25.07
CA LYS A 21 -1.68 -6.71 -24.53
C LYS A 21 -2.21 -5.31 -24.24
N ILE A 22 -1.33 -4.33 -24.07
CA ILE A 22 -1.73 -3.00 -23.59
C ILE A 22 -2.73 -2.29 -24.48
N ALA A 23 -2.58 -2.38 -25.82
CA ALA A 23 -3.49 -1.76 -26.76
C ALA A 23 -4.93 -2.31 -26.63
N GLN A 24 -5.05 -3.64 -26.47
CA GLN A 24 -6.33 -4.29 -26.26
C GLN A 24 -6.96 -3.92 -24.91
N ILE A 25 -6.14 -3.86 -23.85
CA ILE A 25 -6.60 -3.48 -22.51
C ILE A 25 -7.05 -2.01 -22.50
N ARG A 26 -6.28 -1.10 -23.09
CA ARG A 26 -6.66 0.32 -23.25
C ARG A 26 -7.99 0.49 -24.04
N SER A 27 -8.18 -0.26 -25.12
CA SER A 27 -9.43 -0.23 -25.88
C SER A 27 -10.63 -0.69 -25.05
N ARG A 28 -10.49 -1.79 -24.29
CA ARG A 28 -11.54 -2.29 -23.38
C ARG A 28 -11.82 -1.32 -22.24
N HIS A 29 -10.79 -0.75 -21.64
CA HIS A 29 -10.89 0.27 -20.60
C HIS A 29 -11.70 1.48 -21.11
N GLN A 30 -11.33 2.04 -22.27
CA GLN A 30 -12.05 3.17 -22.88
C GLN A 30 -13.51 2.84 -23.20
N TYR A 31 -13.80 1.62 -23.63
CA TYR A 31 -15.16 1.16 -23.84
C TYR A 31 -15.96 1.14 -22.52
N LEU A 32 -15.39 0.55 -21.45
CA LEU A 32 -16.04 0.45 -20.14
C LEU A 32 -16.28 1.82 -19.53
N LEU A 33 -15.33 2.75 -19.63
CA LEU A 33 -15.49 4.11 -19.14
C LEU A 33 -16.63 4.87 -19.82
N ARG A 34 -17.03 4.48 -21.06
CA ARG A 34 -18.08 5.17 -21.84
C ARG A 34 -19.43 4.47 -21.81
N ALA A 35 -19.48 3.23 -21.36
CA ALA A 35 -20.69 2.43 -21.37
C ALA A 35 -21.70 2.88 -20.30
N LYS A 36 -22.97 3.10 -20.69
CA LYS A 36 -24.02 3.60 -19.79
C LYS A 36 -24.41 2.62 -18.68
N ASN A 37 -24.25 1.32 -18.94
CA ASN A 37 -24.58 0.24 -17.99
C ASN A 37 -23.39 -0.17 -17.12
N VAL A 38 -22.37 0.70 -17.00
CA VAL A 38 -21.17 0.46 -16.18
C VAL A 38 -21.12 1.49 -15.04
N LEU A 39 -20.89 1.01 -13.82
CA LEU A 39 -20.42 1.77 -12.68
C LEU A 39 -18.92 1.60 -12.59
N THR A 40 -18.14 2.65 -12.78
CA THR A 40 -16.70 2.63 -12.62
C THR A 40 -16.34 2.98 -11.18
N VAL A 41 -15.55 2.12 -10.53
CA VAL A 41 -14.99 2.33 -9.19
C VAL A 41 -13.50 2.58 -9.35
N ALA A 42 -13.05 3.79 -9.07
CA ALA A 42 -11.63 4.15 -9.11
C ALA A 42 -11.05 4.14 -7.70
N THR A 43 -9.89 3.49 -7.51
CA THR A 43 -9.31 3.32 -6.18
C THR A 43 -8.39 4.46 -5.74
N ALA A 44 -7.99 5.34 -6.66
CA ALA A 44 -7.10 6.46 -6.39
C ALA A 44 -7.59 7.75 -7.08
N ASP A 45 -7.19 8.91 -6.53
CA ASP A 45 -7.55 10.23 -7.06
C ASP A 45 -7.16 10.41 -8.51
N LYS A 46 -5.96 9.97 -8.90
CA LYS A 46 -5.49 10.05 -10.28
C LYS A 46 -6.41 9.28 -11.21
N LEU A 47 -6.74 8.04 -10.86
CA LEU A 47 -7.60 7.17 -11.64
C LEU A 47 -9.03 7.73 -11.76
N TYR A 48 -9.57 8.27 -10.66
CA TYR A 48 -10.88 8.90 -10.65
C TYR A 48 -10.94 10.14 -11.56
N LYS A 49 -9.93 11.03 -11.47
CA LYS A 49 -9.85 12.23 -12.32
C LYS A 49 -9.72 11.87 -13.79
N GLU A 50 -8.91 10.84 -14.09
CA GLU A 50 -8.75 10.34 -15.46
C GLU A 50 -10.05 9.75 -16.00
N ALA A 51 -10.71 8.87 -15.25
CA ALA A 51 -11.99 8.31 -15.64
C ALA A 51 -13.05 9.40 -15.88
N LYS A 52 -13.12 10.42 -15.03
CA LYS A 52 -14.04 11.56 -15.17
C LYS A 52 -13.73 12.44 -16.36
N SER A 53 -12.48 12.67 -16.70
CA SER A 53 -12.09 13.48 -17.88
C SER A 53 -12.48 12.82 -19.19
N ASN A 54 -12.43 11.48 -19.22
CA ASN A 54 -12.79 10.70 -20.41
C ASN A 54 -14.29 10.62 -20.68
N ASN A 55 -15.13 10.79 -19.66
CA ASN A 55 -16.59 10.80 -19.87
C ASN A 55 -17.39 11.47 -18.75
N LYS A 56 -17.96 12.63 -19.05
CA LYS A 56 -18.78 13.40 -18.08
C LYS A 56 -20.17 12.80 -17.80
N LYS A 57 -20.60 11.77 -18.53
CA LYS A 57 -21.96 11.20 -18.45
C LYS A 57 -22.04 9.82 -17.82
N THR A 58 -20.92 9.21 -17.44
CA THR A 58 -20.90 7.89 -16.82
C THR A 58 -20.90 7.95 -15.31
N ARG A 59 -21.32 6.86 -14.68
CA ARG A 59 -21.29 6.69 -13.24
C ARG A 59 -19.88 6.29 -12.81
N ILE A 60 -19.21 7.21 -12.14
CA ILE A 60 -17.87 7.01 -11.63
C ILE A 60 -17.87 7.40 -10.16
N VAL A 61 -17.44 6.49 -9.34
CA VAL A 61 -17.27 6.69 -7.89
C VAL A 61 -15.82 6.43 -7.49
N GLN A 62 -15.39 7.03 -6.41
CA GLN A 62 -14.08 6.77 -5.85
C GLN A 62 -14.25 6.01 -4.56
N ILE A 63 -13.69 4.80 -4.52
CA ILE A 63 -13.62 3.96 -3.33
C ILE A 63 -12.19 3.45 -3.27
N SER A 64 -11.41 3.90 -2.28
CA SER A 64 -10.03 3.43 -2.09
C SER A 64 -9.99 1.92 -1.80
N ASN A 65 -8.84 1.30 -2.00
CA ASN A 65 -8.63 -0.06 -1.48
C ASN A 65 -8.88 -0.09 0.03
N GLY A 66 -9.21 -1.26 0.54
CA GLY A 66 -9.31 -1.58 1.95
C GLY A 66 -8.34 -2.70 2.33
N ALA A 67 -8.44 -3.20 3.55
CA ALA A 67 -7.72 -4.37 4.03
C ALA A 67 -8.66 -5.35 4.75
N GLU A 68 -8.23 -6.59 4.93
CA GLU A 68 -8.87 -7.57 5.81
C GLU A 68 -8.30 -7.38 7.24
N CYS A 69 -8.81 -6.35 7.96
CA CYS A 69 -8.24 -5.94 9.24
C CYS A 69 -8.28 -7.03 10.31
N ASP A 70 -9.22 -7.95 10.23
CA ASP A 70 -9.34 -9.11 11.11
C ASP A 70 -8.19 -10.12 10.98
N LYS A 71 -7.48 -10.12 9.85
CA LYS A 71 -6.29 -10.94 9.64
C LYS A 71 -5.00 -10.29 10.16
N PHE A 72 -5.03 -8.99 10.43
CA PHE A 72 -3.88 -8.22 10.92
C PHE A 72 -4.11 -7.78 12.35
N VAL A 73 -3.91 -8.71 13.28
CA VAL A 73 -4.08 -8.47 14.72
C VAL A 73 -2.72 -8.44 15.42
N PRO A 74 -2.51 -7.52 16.39
CA PRO A 74 -1.21 -7.32 17.05
C PRO A 74 -0.64 -8.55 17.75
N GLU A 75 -1.50 -9.50 18.15
CA GLU A 75 -1.13 -10.74 18.82
C GLU A 75 -0.57 -11.82 17.89
N SER A 76 -0.65 -11.61 16.57
CA SER A 76 -0.11 -12.54 15.57
C SER A 76 1.41 -12.62 15.68
N VAL A 77 1.95 -13.83 15.85
CA VAL A 77 3.40 -14.06 15.98
C VAL A 77 3.84 -15.14 15.00
N THR A 78 4.95 -14.90 14.30
CA THR A 78 5.55 -15.91 13.44
C THR A 78 6.45 -16.87 14.22
N GLU A 79 6.40 -18.16 13.84
CA GLU A 79 7.30 -19.20 14.36
C GLU A 79 8.59 -19.34 13.52
N ASP A 80 8.83 -18.47 12.54
CA ASP A 80 10.05 -18.47 11.72
C ASP A 80 11.28 -18.17 12.58
N GLN A 81 11.97 -19.21 12.99
CA GLN A 81 13.15 -19.12 13.88
C GLN A 81 14.30 -18.34 13.21
N VAL A 82 14.49 -18.50 11.90
CA VAL A 82 15.57 -17.79 11.16
C VAL A 82 15.31 -16.29 11.18
N TYR A 83 14.05 -15.89 11.05
CA TYR A 83 13.63 -14.51 11.17
C TYR A 83 13.86 -13.98 12.59
N ARG A 84 13.32 -14.66 13.61
CA ARG A 84 13.41 -14.23 15.01
C ARG A 84 14.85 -14.16 15.52
N GLN A 85 15.72 -15.11 15.15
CA GLN A 85 17.13 -15.11 15.53
C GLN A 85 17.95 -13.99 14.87
N TRP A 86 17.49 -13.47 13.74
CA TRP A 86 18.17 -12.36 13.07
C TRP A 86 17.87 -11.01 13.72
N LEU A 87 16.70 -10.85 14.35
CA LEU A 87 16.31 -9.62 15.04
C LEU A 87 17.18 -9.40 16.28
N LYS A 88 17.62 -8.17 16.50
CA LYS A 88 18.42 -7.73 17.64
C LYS A 88 17.63 -6.76 18.50
N GLU A 89 17.50 -7.03 19.78
CA GLU A 89 16.66 -6.27 20.73
C GLU A 89 17.03 -4.78 20.87
N ASP A 90 18.31 -4.44 20.61
CA ASP A 90 18.86 -3.10 20.74
C ASP A 90 18.74 -2.26 19.44
N MET A 91 18.16 -2.81 18.39
CA MET A 91 17.99 -2.16 17.08
C MET A 91 16.53 -1.80 16.81
N LEU A 92 16.33 -0.76 15.99
CA LEU A 92 15.02 -0.38 15.48
C LEU A 92 14.65 -1.28 14.30
N HIS A 93 13.53 -2.00 14.39
CA HIS A 93 13.06 -2.89 13.35
C HIS A 93 12.16 -2.13 12.37
N VAL A 94 12.67 -1.87 11.18
CA VAL A 94 11.96 -1.16 10.11
C VAL A 94 11.58 -2.15 9.03
N GLY A 95 10.29 -2.30 8.75
CA GLY A 95 9.81 -3.33 7.84
C GLY A 95 9.04 -2.82 6.63
N TYR A 96 9.23 -3.51 5.51
CA TYR A 96 8.46 -3.38 4.30
C TYR A 96 8.07 -4.76 3.78
N TYR A 97 6.80 -4.95 3.44
CA TYR A 97 6.41 -6.08 2.62
C TYR A 97 5.65 -5.65 1.36
N GLY A 98 5.82 -6.43 0.30
CA GLY A 98 5.18 -6.22 -1.00
C GLY A 98 6.10 -6.58 -2.15
N ALA A 99 5.71 -6.24 -3.38
CA ALA A 99 6.58 -6.42 -4.52
C ALA A 99 7.81 -5.50 -4.42
N LEU A 100 8.97 -6.07 -4.60
CA LEU A 100 10.26 -5.38 -4.70
C LEU A 100 10.52 -5.15 -6.18
N ALA A 101 10.37 -3.90 -6.63
CA ALA A 101 10.37 -3.53 -8.03
C ALA A 101 10.90 -2.09 -8.21
N ALA A 102 10.99 -1.65 -9.46
CA ALA A 102 11.55 -0.34 -9.83
C ALA A 102 10.80 0.87 -9.22
N TRP A 103 9.60 0.70 -8.67
CA TRP A 103 8.88 1.78 -7.97
C TRP A 103 9.26 1.93 -6.50
N VAL A 104 10.07 1.01 -5.93
CA VAL A 104 10.64 1.15 -4.58
C VAL A 104 11.84 2.08 -4.65
N ASP A 105 11.94 3.03 -3.74
CA ASP A 105 13.07 3.94 -3.62
C ASP A 105 14.21 3.24 -2.84
N TYR A 106 15.06 2.54 -3.57
CA TYR A 106 16.20 1.82 -3.00
C TYR A 106 17.29 2.76 -2.47
N ASP A 107 17.42 3.96 -3.01
CA ASP A 107 18.40 4.92 -2.49
C ASP A 107 17.95 5.47 -1.14
N LEU A 108 16.66 5.67 -0.93
CA LEU A 108 16.07 5.96 0.37
C LEU A 108 16.32 4.81 1.36
N LEU A 109 16.11 3.55 0.92
CA LEU A 109 16.35 2.37 1.78
C LEU A 109 17.81 2.23 2.18
N LYS A 110 18.76 2.55 1.30
CA LYS A 110 20.20 2.61 1.63
C LYS A 110 20.48 3.67 2.70
N ARG A 111 19.84 4.85 2.60
CA ARG A 111 19.97 5.90 3.62
C ARG A 111 19.47 5.47 4.99
N LEU A 112 18.40 4.67 5.05
CA LEU A 112 17.99 4.03 6.31
C LEU A 112 19.04 3.02 6.78
N ALA A 113 19.58 2.22 5.88
CA ALA A 113 20.57 1.19 6.18
C ALA A 113 21.94 1.77 6.61
N ASP A 114 22.28 3.00 6.24
CA ASP A 114 23.48 3.72 6.72
C ASP A 114 23.46 3.89 8.26
N ASN A 115 22.29 3.86 8.91
CA ASN A 115 22.17 3.84 10.35
C ASN A 115 22.27 2.39 10.88
N GLU A 116 23.42 2.03 11.45
CA GLU A 116 23.68 0.68 11.99
C GLU A 116 22.76 0.28 13.17
N LYS A 117 21.97 1.22 13.73
CA LYS A 117 20.97 0.94 14.76
C LYS A 117 19.61 0.54 14.19
N ILE A 118 19.46 0.54 12.87
CA ILE A 118 18.25 0.10 12.16
C ILE A 118 18.50 -1.32 11.60
N GLN A 119 17.55 -2.23 11.81
CA GLN A 119 17.45 -3.46 11.01
C GLN A 119 16.33 -3.28 9.99
N LEU A 120 16.69 -3.31 8.70
CA LEU A 120 15.74 -3.19 7.61
C LEU A 120 15.29 -4.56 7.12
N ILE A 121 13.99 -4.82 7.22
CA ILE A 121 13.36 -6.10 6.95
C ILE A 121 12.55 -5.97 5.66
N LEU A 122 12.87 -6.81 4.67
CA LEU A 122 12.18 -6.85 3.38
C LEU A 122 11.50 -8.21 3.20
N ILE A 123 10.20 -8.20 2.90
CA ILE A 123 9.40 -9.40 2.63
C ILE A 123 8.60 -9.20 1.33
N GLY A 124 8.60 -10.20 0.45
CA GLY A 124 7.76 -10.14 -0.75
C GLY A 124 8.37 -10.84 -1.94
N ILE A 125 7.86 -10.51 -3.12
CA ILE A 125 8.38 -11.04 -4.40
C ILE A 125 9.33 -10.02 -5.04
N GLU A 126 10.41 -10.50 -5.61
CA GLU A 126 11.17 -9.72 -6.58
C GLU A 126 10.38 -9.70 -7.88
N HIS A 127 9.88 -8.52 -8.24
CA HIS A 127 9.07 -8.35 -9.45
C HIS A 127 9.97 -8.15 -10.68
N ASP A 128 11.11 -7.55 -10.47
CA ASP A 128 12.15 -7.30 -11.45
C ASP A 128 13.54 -7.34 -10.78
N ASP A 129 14.60 -7.00 -11.53
CA ASP A 129 15.98 -7.03 -11.00
C ASP A 129 16.37 -5.83 -10.13
N SER A 130 15.42 -4.95 -9.76
CA SER A 130 15.74 -3.68 -9.09
C SER A 130 16.36 -3.87 -7.71
N LEU A 131 15.86 -4.81 -6.92
CA LEU A 131 16.45 -5.15 -5.61
C LEU A 131 17.91 -5.58 -5.77
N LYS A 132 18.18 -6.51 -6.69
CA LYS A 132 19.53 -7.00 -6.96
C LYS A 132 20.48 -5.89 -7.44
N LYS A 133 20.01 -5.05 -8.36
CA LYS A 133 20.80 -3.94 -8.92
C LYS A 133 21.06 -2.84 -7.91
N SER A 134 20.24 -2.73 -6.88
CA SER A 134 20.37 -1.71 -5.86
C SER A 134 21.55 -1.92 -4.91
N GLU A 135 22.12 -3.13 -4.83
CA GLU A 135 23.16 -3.50 -3.86
C GLU A 135 22.73 -3.30 -2.39
N LEU A 136 21.41 -3.15 -2.14
CA LEU A 136 20.88 -2.92 -0.78
C LEU A 136 21.14 -4.10 0.15
N LEU A 137 21.22 -5.31 -0.39
CA LEU A 137 21.47 -6.54 0.39
C LEU A 137 22.93 -6.71 0.83
N ASP A 138 23.85 -5.83 0.39
CA ASP A 138 25.23 -5.81 0.86
C ASP A 138 25.37 -5.19 2.26
N TYR A 139 24.34 -4.47 2.71
CA TYR A 139 24.28 -3.94 4.08
C TYR A 139 24.00 -5.06 5.10
N LYS A 140 24.82 -5.17 6.13
CA LYS A 140 24.73 -6.23 7.17
C LYS A 140 23.46 -6.18 8.00
N ASN A 141 22.86 -5.00 8.11
CA ASN A 141 21.63 -4.70 8.84
C ASN A 141 20.38 -4.74 7.95
N VAL A 142 20.50 -5.18 6.70
CA VAL A 142 19.39 -5.39 5.77
C VAL A 142 19.22 -6.87 5.51
N LYS A 143 17.98 -7.35 5.52
CA LYS A 143 17.69 -8.74 5.14
C LYS A 143 16.39 -8.88 4.38
N TYR A 144 16.48 -9.62 3.28
CA TYR A 144 15.36 -10.05 2.48
C TYR A 144 14.97 -11.49 2.86
N PHE A 145 13.72 -11.66 3.29
CA PHE A 145 13.18 -12.94 3.75
C PHE A 145 12.35 -13.66 2.70
N GLY A 146 12.38 -13.20 1.46
CA GLY A 146 11.62 -13.78 0.35
C GLY A 146 10.11 -13.58 0.48
N LYS A 147 9.37 -14.21 -0.41
CA LYS A 147 7.91 -14.22 -0.38
C LYS A 147 7.41 -15.04 0.79
N LYS A 148 6.43 -14.51 1.51
CA LYS A 148 5.70 -15.23 2.58
C LYS A 148 4.22 -15.34 2.21
N PRO A 149 3.51 -16.37 2.73
CA PRO A 149 2.06 -16.46 2.61
C PRO A 149 1.38 -15.23 3.22
N TYR A 150 0.30 -14.75 2.61
CA TYR A 150 -0.42 -13.56 3.07
C TYR A 150 -0.88 -13.69 4.53
N GLU A 151 -1.40 -14.87 4.88
CA GLU A 151 -1.92 -15.18 6.22
C GLU A 151 -0.85 -15.18 7.31
N SER A 152 0.43 -15.26 6.92
CA SER A 152 1.54 -15.22 7.88
C SER A 152 2.15 -13.82 8.06
N LEU A 153 1.79 -12.85 7.22
CA LEU A 153 2.44 -11.52 7.21
C LEU A 153 2.28 -10.79 8.54
N ALA A 154 1.10 -10.83 9.15
CA ALA A 154 0.85 -10.22 10.45
C ALA A 154 1.87 -10.68 11.50
N GLY A 155 2.21 -11.99 11.51
CA GLY A 155 3.18 -12.55 12.44
C GLY A 155 4.60 -12.01 12.28
N TYR A 156 5.00 -11.61 11.08
CA TYR A 156 6.28 -10.92 10.84
C TYR A 156 6.22 -9.46 11.26
N VAL A 157 5.12 -8.75 10.88
CA VAL A 157 4.89 -7.35 11.23
C VAL A 157 4.83 -7.14 12.73
N HIS A 158 4.39 -8.13 13.50
CA HIS A 158 4.37 -8.09 14.97
C HIS A 158 5.69 -7.56 15.55
N PHE A 159 6.82 -7.98 15.01
CA PHE A 159 8.16 -7.63 15.51
C PHE A 159 8.69 -6.31 14.96
N TRP A 160 7.97 -5.61 14.08
CA TRP A 160 8.44 -4.33 13.55
C TRP A 160 8.06 -3.18 14.49
N ASP A 161 8.96 -2.24 14.62
CA ASP A 161 8.71 -0.99 15.34
C ASP A 161 8.07 0.04 14.41
N VAL A 162 8.48 0.04 13.12
CA VAL A 162 8.03 0.97 12.10
C VAL A 162 7.78 0.23 10.79
N CYS A 163 6.64 0.49 10.18
CA CYS A 163 6.34 0.04 8.83
C CYS A 163 6.59 1.18 7.83
N ILE A 164 7.11 0.85 6.65
CA ILE A 164 7.43 1.87 5.65
C ILE A 164 6.75 1.61 4.31
N ILE A 165 6.44 2.71 3.59
CA ILE A 165 6.00 2.71 2.20
C ILE A 165 6.97 3.61 1.40
N PRO A 166 8.13 3.06 1.01
CA PRO A 166 9.24 3.82 0.43
C PRO A 166 9.14 3.85 -1.10
N PHE A 167 8.06 4.42 -1.64
CA PHE A 167 7.85 4.43 -3.09
C PHE A 167 8.39 5.71 -3.72
N LEU A 168 8.99 5.58 -4.89
CA LEU A 168 9.26 6.71 -5.79
C LEU A 168 7.94 7.38 -6.16
N ILE A 169 7.94 8.71 -6.25
CA ILE A 169 6.75 9.46 -6.68
C ILE A 169 6.77 9.59 -8.20
N ASN A 170 6.09 8.68 -8.88
CA ASN A 170 5.97 8.63 -10.34
C ASN A 170 4.50 8.40 -10.75
N ASP A 171 4.25 8.22 -12.03
CA ASP A 171 2.88 8.09 -12.53
C ASP A 171 2.19 6.80 -12.08
N ILE A 172 2.94 5.71 -11.89
CA ILE A 172 2.42 4.44 -11.37
C ILE A 172 2.01 4.61 -9.91
N THR A 173 2.94 5.09 -9.08
CA THR A 173 2.74 5.17 -7.63
C THR A 173 1.71 6.24 -7.23
N LYS A 174 1.55 7.31 -8.03
CA LYS A 174 0.46 8.28 -7.86
C LYS A 174 -0.93 7.71 -8.13
N ALA A 175 -1.00 6.58 -8.84
CA ALA A 175 -2.25 5.87 -9.11
C ALA A 175 -2.53 4.72 -8.12
N THR A 176 -1.64 4.49 -7.16
CA THR A 176 -1.70 3.35 -6.25
C THR A 176 -2.38 3.72 -4.93
N SER A 177 -3.40 2.94 -4.55
CA SER A 177 -3.97 2.93 -3.20
C SER A 177 -3.39 1.73 -2.43
N PRO A 178 -2.35 1.93 -1.58
CA PRO A 178 -1.60 0.82 -1.02
C PRO A 178 -2.36 0.11 0.10
N VAL A 179 -2.82 -1.11 -0.14
CA VAL A 179 -3.54 -1.97 0.82
C VAL A 179 -2.75 -2.14 2.12
N LYS A 180 -1.43 -2.37 2.03
CA LYS A 180 -0.53 -2.53 3.17
C LYS A 180 -0.54 -1.38 4.17
N LEU A 181 -0.96 -0.19 3.76
CA LEU A 181 -1.15 0.95 4.64
C LEU A 181 -2.12 0.62 5.77
N PHE A 182 -3.27 0.03 5.41
CA PHE A 182 -4.32 -0.31 6.37
C PHE A 182 -3.95 -1.56 7.17
N GLU A 183 -3.26 -2.52 6.55
CA GLU A 183 -2.75 -3.72 7.21
C GLU A 183 -1.74 -3.37 8.30
N TYR A 184 -0.80 -2.46 8.02
CA TYR A 184 0.15 -1.93 9.01
C TYR A 184 -0.55 -1.21 10.16
N MET A 185 -1.54 -0.36 9.84
CA MET A 185 -2.32 0.37 10.84
C MET A 185 -3.20 -0.58 11.68
N ALA A 186 -3.73 -1.67 11.10
CA ALA A 186 -4.48 -2.69 11.85
C ALA A 186 -3.58 -3.41 12.88
N MET A 187 -2.29 -3.58 12.55
CA MET A 187 -1.25 -4.07 13.48
C MET A 187 -0.79 -3.01 14.49
N GLU A 188 -1.44 -1.84 14.52
CA GLU A 188 -1.11 -0.71 15.42
C GLU A 188 0.34 -0.21 15.24
N LYS A 189 0.92 -0.44 14.05
CA LYS A 189 2.31 -0.04 13.75
C LYS A 189 2.36 1.37 13.17
N PRO A 190 3.26 2.24 13.65
CA PRO A 190 3.57 3.51 13.01
C PRO A 190 3.93 3.30 11.54
N VAL A 191 3.40 4.16 10.66
CA VAL A 191 3.67 4.08 9.23
C VAL A 191 4.35 5.36 8.77
N VAL A 192 5.49 5.22 8.09
CA VAL A 192 6.17 6.31 7.39
C VAL A 192 6.08 6.06 5.89
N SER A 193 5.60 7.04 5.14
CA SER A 193 5.47 6.95 3.68
C SER A 193 6.13 8.14 3.00
N THR A 194 6.64 7.95 1.79
CA THR A 194 6.88 9.05 0.86
C THR A 194 5.55 9.77 0.55
N ALA A 195 5.59 10.95 -0.04
CA ALA A 195 4.41 11.80 -0.26
C ALA A 195 3.45 11.25 -1.35
N LEU A 196 3.04 10.00 -1.19
CA LEU A 196 2.04 9.36 -2.04
C LEU A 196 0.67 10.03 -1.86
N PRO A 197 -0.04 10.42 -2.94
CA PRO A 197 -1.33 11.10 -2.85
C PRO A 197 -2.35 10.36 -1.98
N GLU A 198 -2.40 9.04 -2.08
CA GLU A 198 -3.34 8.23 -1.31
C GLU A 198 -2.95 8.11 0.17
N CYS A 199 -1.65 8.17 0.51
CA CYS A 199 -1.20 8.18 1.90
C CYS A 199 -1.40 9.54 2.58
N LEU A 200 -1.33 10.65 1.84
CA LEU A 200 -1.57 12.02 2.34
C LEU A 200 -2.98 12.22 2.93
N LYS A 201 -3.94 11.37 2.59
CA LYS A 201 -5.32 11.44 3.08
C LYS A 201 -5.47 11.06 4.56
N TYR A 202 -4.48 10.39 5.14
CA TYR A 202 -4.57 9.79 6.46
C TYR A 202 -3.63 10.48 7.45
N THR A 203 -4.18 11.22 8.41
CA THR A 203 -3.41 11.92 9.46
C THR A 203 -2.66 10.97 10.40
N ALA A 204 -3.04 9.70 10.41
CA ALA A 204 -2.35 8.64 11.14
C ALA A 204 -1.00 8.26 10.54
N VAL A 205 -0.70 8.66 9.30
CA VAL A 205 0.54 8.34 8.57
C VAL A 205 1.51 9.49 8.67
N LYS A 206 2.78 9.21 8.94
CA LYS A 206 3.86 10.19 8.83
C LYS A 206 4.33 10.27 7.38
N ILE A 207 4.25 11.45 6.79
CA ILE A 207 4.56 11.68 5.37
C ILE A 207 5.85 12.47 5.23
N ALA A 208 6.83 11.89 4.55
CA ALA A 208 8.10 12.54 4.25
C ALA A 208 8.08 13.19 2.86
N GLN A 209 8.59 14.42 2.77
CA GLN A 209 8.73 15.17 1.52
C GLN A 209 10.08 14.92 0.82
N ASN A 210 11.05 14.40 1.57
CA ASN A 210 12.39 14.08 1.08
C ASN A 210 13.03 12.96 1.90
N VAL A 211 14.19 12.48 1.46
CA VAL A 211 14.90 11.35 2.07
C VAL A 211 15.33 11.64 3.51
N GLN A 212 15.83 12.83 3.79
CA GLN A 212 16.29 13.24 5.14
C GLN A 212 15.13 13.22 6.13
N GLU A 213 13.99 13.79 5.74
CA GLU A 213 12.78 13.80 6.54
C GLU A 213 12.25 12.37 6.75
N PHE A 214 12.34 11.50 5.73
CA PHE A 214 11.92 10.11 5.87
C PHE A 214 12.73 9.38 6.96
N VAL A 215 14.05 9.53 6.94
CA VAL A 215 14.94 8.92 7.94
C VAL A 215 14.62 9.47 9.34
N SER A 216 14.50 10.79 9.50
CA SER A 216 14.10 11.42 10.78
C SER A 216 12.78 10.88 11.30
N LEU A 217 11.75 10.81 10.45
CA LEU A 217 10.42 10.32 10.85
C LEU A 217 10.43 8.85 11.26
N VAL A 218 11.27 8.01 10.61
CA VAL A 218 11.46 6.61 11.01
C VAL A 218 12.10 6.53 12.39
N GLU A 219 13.14 7.31 12.66
CA GLU A 219 13.80 7.34 13.97
C GLU A 219 12.88 7.84 15.10
N GLU A 220 12.06 8.86 14.83
CA GLU A 220 11.05 9.38 15.77
C GLU A 220 9.97 8.34 16.12
N CYS A 221 9.67 7.39 15.23
CA CYS A 221 8.67 6.36 15.46
C CYS A 221 9.05 5.36 16.57
N LYS A 222 10.31 5.35 17.01
CA LYS A 222 10.76 4.49 18.12
C LYS A 222 9.93 4.68 19.39
N ASP A 223 9.48 5.90 19.65
CA ASP A 223 8.67 6.22 20.82
C ASP A 223 7.16 6.07 20.53
N ASP A 224 6.74 6.30 19.28
CA ASP A 224 5.34 6.18 18.83
C ASP A 224 4.77 4.76 19.02
N CYS A 225 5.60 3.74 18.87
CA CYS A 225 5.16 2.34 19.01
C CYS A 225 4.69 1.98 20.44
N LYS A 226 4.97 2.85 21.43
CA LYS A 226 4.56 2.70 22.83
C LYS A 226 3.40 3.61 23.23
N ASP A 227 3.00 4.53 22.37
CA ASP A 227 1.91 5.48 22.64
C ASP A 227 0.55 4.83 22.34
N GLU A 228 -0.21 4.51 23.39
CA GLU A 228 -1.53 3.87 23.27
C GLU A 228 -2.53 4.76 22.50
N LYS A 229 -2.49 6.08 22.62
CA LYS A 229 -3.36 6.98 21.85
C LYS A 229 -3.05 6.90 20.35
N ARG A 230 -1.76 6.76 20.03
CA ARG A 230 -1.32 6.59 18.65
C ARG A 230 -1.80 5.27 18.08
N LYS A 231 -1.69 4.18 18.85
CA LYS A 231 -2.18 2.85 18.46
C LYS A 231 -3.69 2.85 18.22
N GLU A 232 -4.48 3.45 19.12
CA GLU A 232 -5.92 3.60 18.94
C GLU A 232 -6.27 4.36 17.65
N LEU A 233 -5.55 5.44 17.34
CA LEU A 233 -5.75 6.22 16.11
C LEU A 233 -5.46 5.36 14.87
N LEU A 234 -4.35 4.62 14.87
CA LEU A 234 -3.97 3.73 13.77
C LEU A 234 -5.02 2.65 13.56
N LYS A 235 -5.41 1.97 14.63
CA LYS A 235 -6.46 0.94 14.60
C LYS A 235 -7.77 1.48 14.06
N LYS A 236 -8.25 2.59 14.59
CA LYS A 236 -9.47 3.24 14.11
C LYS A 236 -9.39 3.53 12.61
N CYS A 237 -8.28 4.13 12.15
CA CYS A 237 -8.08 4.44 10.75
C CYS A 237 -8.09 3.20 9.85
N ALA A 238 -7.48 2.08 10.31
CA ALA A 238 -7.53 0.81 9.59
C ALA A 238 -8.96 0.28 9.45
N TRP A 239 -9.72 0.20 10.55
CA TRP A 239 -11.08 -0.34 10.55
C TRP A 239 -12.08 0.51 9.78
N GLU A 240 -11.89 1.82 9.69
CA GLU A 240 -12.65 2.71 8.80
C GLU A 240 -12.38 2.41 7.31
N ASN A 241 -11.32 1.67 7.01
CA ASN A 241 -10.93 1.25 5.67
C ASN A 241 -10.91 -0.29 5.51
N ASP A 242 -11.64 -1.02 6.36
CA ASP A 242 -11.84 -2.45 6.17
C ASP A 242 -12.65 -2.76 4.91
N TRP A 243 -12.40 -3.90 4.28
CA TRP A 243 -13.13 -4.31 3.07
C TRP A 243 -14.64 -4.40 3.26
N SER A 244 -15.12 -4.69 4.47
CA SER A 244 -16.56 -4.70 4.79
C SER A 244 -17.16 -3.29 4.67
N VAL A 245 -16.43 -2.25 5.11
CA VAL A 245 -16.83 -0.84 4.97
C VAL A 245 -16.84 -0.44 3.49
N LYS A 246 -15.79 -0.80 2.75
CA LYS A 246 -15.71 -0.52 1.29
C LYS A 246 -16.83 -1.21 0.51
N ALA A 247 -17.16 -2.44 0.86
CA ALA A 247 -18.27 -3.19 0.26
C ALA A 247 -19.63 -2.54 0.58
N ALA A 248 -19.82 -2.04 1.79
CA ALA A 248 -21.05 -1.31 2.18
C ALA A 248 -21.17 0.00 1.40
N GLU A 249 -20.08 0.75 1.23
CA GLU A 249 -20.04 1.96 0.42
C GLU A 249 -20.40 1.68 -1.04
N LEU A 250 -19.81 0.66 -1.66
CA LEU A 250 -20.15 0.24 -3.02
C LEU A 250 -21.61 -0.14 -3.16
N LYS A 251 -22.15 -0.90 -2.19
CA LYS A 251 -23.57 -1.30 -2.16
C LYS A 251 -24.50 -0.10 -2.09
N ALA A 252 -24.15 0.95 -1.38
CA ALA A 252 -24.93 2.19 -1.31
C ALA A 252 -25.01 2.86 -2.71
N TYR A 253 -23.88 3.00 -3.40
CA TYR A 253 -23.86 3.54 -4.78
C TYR A 253 -24.66 2.69 -5.76
N MET A 254 -24.62 1.37 -5.64
CA MET A 254 -25.45 0.48 -6.47
C MET A 254 -26.95 0.70 -6.21
N GLY A 255 -27.35 0.86 -4.96
CA GLY A 255 -28.75 1.15 -4.59
C GLY A 255 -29.25 2.50 -5.13
N GLU A 256 -28.41 3.53 -5.12
CA GLU A 256 -28.74 4.83 -5.74
C GLU A 256 -28.85 4.70 -7.25
N TRP A 257 -27.99 3.93 -7.91
CA TRP A 257 -28.08 3.66 -9.33
C TRP A 257 -29.42 3.01 -9.70
N GLU A 258 -29.90 2.08 -8.90
CA GLU A 258 -31.20 1.41 -9.14
C GLU A 258 -32.39 2.36 -9.05
N LYS A 259 -32.37 3.28 -8.10
CA LYS A 259 -33.45 4.27 -7.91
C LYS A 259 -33.53 5.30 -9.04
N ASN A 260 -32.39 5.71 -9.60
CA ASN A 260 -32.31 6.74 -10.60
C ASN A 260 -32.68 6.27 -12.03
N GLU A 261 -32.97 4.99 -12.20
CA GLU A 261 -33.40 4.39 -13.50
C GLU A 261 -34.88 3.96 -13.48
N ARG A 262 -35.55 4.08 -12.35
CA ARG A 262 -37.02 3.92 -12.25
C ARG A 262 -37.72 5.23 -12.43
#